data_40a4086db8e50f994389de63f2c49ba5
#
_entry.id   40a4086db8e50f994389de63f2c49ba5
#
_cell.length_a   1.000
_cell.length_b   1.000
_cell.length_c   1.000
_cell.angle_alpha   90.00
_cell.angle_beta   90.00
_cell.angle_gamma   90.00
#
_symmetry.space_group_name_H-M   'P 1'
#
loop_
_entity.id
_entity.type
_entity.pdbx_description
1 polymer ?
#
loop_
_entity_poly.entity_id
_entity_poly.type
_entity_poly.pdbx_seq_one_letter_code
_entity_poly.pdbx_strand_id
1 'polypeptide(L)'
;MYAIEGENNLILPPNLYIIGTMNTADRSVGHIDYAIRRRFAFVNILPKDLTNELGDQFEEALFAKVTNLFNTNLSSEFKKEEVQLGHSYFITKNTLIDIRWEYEIKPILLEYVKDGILVGEGIETTINNLINNENTAS
;
A
#
# COMPACT_ATOMS: atom_id res chain seq x y z
N MET A 1 2.52 -34.49 1.19
CA MET A 1 1.27 -35.24 1.42
C MET A 1 1.09 -35.31 2.92
N TYR A 2 0.16 -34.53 3.48
CA TYR A 2 -0.16 -34.63 4.91
C TYR A 2 -1.35 -35.57 5.03
N ALA A 3 -1.12 -36.75 5.61
CA ALA A 3 -2.19 -37.66 6.01
C ALA A 3 -2.78 -37.12 7.33
N ILE A 4 -4.03 -36.72 7.31
CA ILE A 4 -4.81 -36.57 8.54
C ILE A 4 -5.23 -37.98 8.95
N GLU A 5 -4.96 -38.37 10.19
CA GLU A 5 -5.37 -39.64 10.74
C GLU A 5 -6.89 -39.81 10.60
N GLY A 6 -7.29 -40.76 9.73
CA GLY A 6 -8.67 -41.07 9.35
C GLY A 6 -8.78 -41.05 7.83
N GLU A 7 -8.73 -42.16 7.23
CA GLU A 7 -8.89 -42.64 5.83
C GLU A 7 -9.42 -41.68 4.73
N ASN A 8 -9.27 -40.38 4.78
CA ASN A 8 -9.66 -39.48 3.72
C ASN A 8 -8.41 -38.83 3.08
N ASN A 9 -7.90 -39.42 2.03
CA ASN A 9 -6.91 -38.81 1.14
C ASN A 9 -7.56 -37.55 0.52
N LEU A 10 -6.99 -36.39 0.79
CA LEU A 10 -7.33 -35.13 0.09
C LEU A 10 -6.84 -35.26 -1.36
N ILE A 11 -7.77 -35.46 -2.28
CA ILE A 11 -7.50 -35.52 -3.71
C ILE A 11 -7.68 -34.10 -4.27
N LEU A 12 -6.59 -33.47 -4.68
CA LEU A 12 -6.66 -32.18 -5.37
C LEU A 12 -6.96 -32.41 -6.85
N PRO A 13 -7.98 -31.75 -7.41
CA PRO A 13 -8.28 -31.87 -8.83
C PRO A 13 -7.14 -31.27 -9.67
N PRO A 14 -6.85 -31.81 -10.87
CA PRO A 14 -5.73 -31.38 -11.70
C PRO A 14 -5.90 -29.96 -12.27
N ASN A 15 -7.10 -29.40 -12.21
CA ASN A 15 -7.44 -28.05 -12.67
C ASN A 15 -7.55 -27.04 -11.52
N LEU A 16 -6.98 -27.31 -10.35
CA LEU A 16 -6.93 -26.37 -9.23
C LEU A 16 -5.84 -25.33 -9.46
N TYR A 17 -6.24 -24.07 -9.44
CA TYR A 17 -5.33 -22.91 -9.41
C TYR A 17 -5.41 -22.24 -8.04
N ILE A 18 -4.27 -21.90 -7.48
CA ILE A 18 -4.18 -21.23 -6.17
C ILE A 18 -3.65 -19.82 -6.40
N ILE A 19 -4.42 -18.81 -6.03
CA ILE A 19 -4.03 -17.41 -6.04
C ILE A 19 -4.03 -16.92 -4.59
N GLY A 20 -2.89 -16.42 -4.13
CA GLY A 20 -2.74 -15.82 -2.80
C GLY A 20 -2.37 -14.36 -2.89
N THR A 21 -2.76 -13.59 -1.89
CA THR A 21 -2.31 -12.21 -1.71
C THR A 21 -1.48 -12.11 -0.43
N MET A 22 -0.51 -11.22 -0.42
CA MET A 22 0.29 -10.95 0.76
C MET A 22 0.66 -9.47 0.83
N ASN A 23 0.79 -8.95 2.04
CA ASN A 23 1.36 -7.63 2.28
C ASN A 23 2.84 -7.78 2.63
N THR A 24 3.72 -7.25 1.79
CA THR A 24 5.17 -7.30 2.01
C THR A 24 5.66 -6.27 3.03
N ALA A 25 4.84 -5.24 3.33
CA ALA A 25 5.16 -4.23 4.33
C ALA A 25 5.00 -4.74 5.77
N ASP A 26 4.27 -5.82 5.99
CA ASP A 26 4.09 -6.41 7.31
C ASP A 26 5.33 -7.22 7.72
N ARG A 27 6.21 -6.59 8.49
CA ARG A 27 7.42 -7.21 9.04
C ARG A 27 7.15 -8.30 10.07
N SER A 28 5.92 -8.40 10.58
CA SER A 28 5.49 -9.45 11.52
C SER A 28 5.27 -10.80 10.80
N VAL A 29 4.99 -10.75 9.51
CA VAL A 29 4.95 -11.94 8.64
C VAL A 29 6.38 -12.25 8.25
N GLY A 30 7.02 -13.19 8.95
CA GLY A 30 8.39 -13.62 8.69
C GLY A 30 8.66 -13.87 7.21
N HIS A 31 9.91 -13.81 6.83
CA HIS A 31 10.33 -14.05 5.45
C HIS A 31 9.63 -15.27 4.86
N ILE A 32 8.96 -15.07 3.71
CA ILE A 32 8.40 -16.20 2.96
C ILE A 32 9.52 -17.20 2.73
N ASP A 33 9.30 -18.42 3.22
CA ASP A 33 10.23 -19.50 3.06
C ASP A 33 10.62 -19.68 1.57
N TYR A 34 11.87 -19.89 1.30
CA TYR A 34 12.40 -20.17 -0.04
C TYR A 34 11.64 -21.32 -0.74
N ALA A 35 11.12 -22.27 0.03
CA ALA A 35 10.33 -23.38 -0.51
C ALA A 35 9.02 -22.89 -1.16
N ILE A 36 8.36 -21.89 -0.58
CA ILE A 36 7.16 -21.27 -1.13
C ILE A 36 7.51 -20.42 -2.36
N ARG A 37 8.58 -19.64 -2.28
CA ARG A 37 9.05 -18.81 -3.40
C ARG A 37 9.33 -19.62 -4.68
N ARG A 38 9.78 -20.86 -4.55
CA ARG A 38 10.06 -21.73 -5.70
C ARG A 38 8.81 -22.36 -6.32
N ARG A 39 7.65 -22.33 -5.61
CA ARG A 39 6.41 -23.01 -6.03
C ARG A 39 5.36 -22.06 -6.58
N PHE A 40 5.53 -20.76 -6.40
CA PHE A 40 4.59 -19.73 -6.85
C PHE A 40 5.27 -18.73 -7.77
N ALA A 41 4.52 -18.24 -8.75
CA ALA A 41 4.89 -17.04 -9.49
C ALA A 41 4.50 -15.81 -8.65
N PHE A 42 5.45 -14.94 -8.35
CA PHE A 42 5.22 -13.71 -7.60
C PHE A 42 5.02 -12.54 -8.55
N VAL A 43 3.93 -11.82 -8.36
CA VAL A 43 3.61 -10.61 -9.12
C VAL A 43 3.49 -9.45 -8.13
N ASN A 44 4.30 -8.41 -8.29
CA ASN A 44 4.21 -7.21 -7.49
C ASN A 44 3.09 -6.31 -8.01
N ILE A 45 2.16 -5.94 -7.15
CA ILE A 45 1.13 -4.93 -7.42
C ILE A 45 1.62 -3.61 -6.84
N LEU A 46 2.16 -2.75 -7.70
CA LEU A 46 2.67 -1.45 -7.29
C LEU A 46 1.55 -0.39 -7.35
N PRO A 47 1.63 0.63 -6.47
CA PRO A 47 0.74 1.78 -6.58
C PRO A 47 0.88 2.46 -7.94
N LYS A 48 -0.24 2.75 -8.58
CA LYS A 48 -0.28 3.46 -9.86
C LYS A 48 -1.43 4.47 -9.89
N ASP A 49 -1.30 5.47 -10.73
CA ASP A 49 -2.38 6.37 -11.06
C ASP A 49 -3.49 5.62 -11.80
N LEU A 50 -4.71 5.77 -11.33
CA LEU A 50 -5.91 5.12 -11.88
C LEU A 50 -6.88 6.12 -12.54
N THR A 51 -6.44 7.34 -12.81
CA THR A 51 -7.28 8.39 -13.42
C THR A 51 -7.89 7.95 -14.74
N ASN A 52 -7.12 7.23 -15.56
CA ASN A 52 -7.62 6.72 -16.83
C ASN A 52 -8.70 5.65 -16.69
N GLU A 53 -8.64 4.85 -15.61
CA GLU A 53 -9.58 3.75 -15.36
C GLU A 53 -10.81 4.20 -14.57
N LEU A 54 -10.65 5.16 -13.64
CA LEU A 54 -11.67 5.53 -12.66
C LEU A 54 -12.18 6.97 -12.81
N GLY A 55 -11.49 7.83 -13.59
CA GLY A 55 -11.87 9.24 -13.74
C GLY A 55 -12.04 9.95 -12.40
N ASP A 56 -13.16 10.63 -12.22
CA ASP A 56 -13.49 11.42 -11.02
C ASP A 56 -13.58 10.59 -9.71
N GLN A 57 -13.52 9.27 -9.80
CA GLN A 57 -13.49 8.40 -8.62
C GLN A 57 -12.09 8.15 -8.09
N PHE A 58 -11.07 8.79 -8.66
CA PHE A 58 -9.68 8.70 -8.23
C PHE A 58 -9.11 10.09 -7.97
N GLU A 59 -8.56 10.30 -6.79
CA GLU A 59 -7.95 11.57 -6.37
C GLU A 59 -6.49 11.67 -6.84
N GLU A 60 -6.32 11.98 -8.13
CA GLU A 60 -5.04 12.09 -8.80
C GLU A 60 -4.11 13.10 -8.11
N ALA A 61 -4.62 14.28 -7.78
CA ALA A 61 -3.82 15.35 -7.19
C ALA A 61 -3.21 14.94 -5.84
N LEU A 62 -4.00 14.32 -4.97
CA LEU A 62 -3.52 13.83 -3.68
C LEU A 62 -2.59 12.64 -3.85
N PHE A 63 -2.89 11.70 -4.75
CA PHE A 63 -2.00 10.58 -5.09
C PHE A 63 -0.62 11.09 -5.55
N ALA A 64 -0.59 12.08 -6.43
CA ALA A 64 0.65 12.67 -6.92
C ALA A 64 1.44 13.37 -5.79
N LYS A 65 0.77 14.15 -4.92
CA LYS A 65 1.40 14.81 -3.75
C LYS A 65 2.01 13.80 -2.78
N VAL A 66 1.27 12.74 -2.44
CA VAL A 66 1.76 11.67 -1.56
C VAL A 66 2.89 10.89 -2.22
N THR A 67 2.77 10.56 -3.50
CA THR A 67 3.85 9.89 -4.26
C THR A 67 5.13 10.72 -4.26
N ASN A 68 5.02 12.05 -4.44
CA ASN A 68 6.16 12.95 -4.38
C ASN A 68 6.80 13.00 -2.98
N LEU A 69 5.99 12.96 -1.93
CA LEU A 69 6.50 12.89 -0.55
C LEU A 69 7.41 11.66 -0.37
N PHE A 70 7.02 10.49 -0.88
CA PHE A 70 7.88 9.31 -0.85
C PHE A 70 9.11 9.44 -1.74
N ASN A 71 9.04 10.16 -2.87
CA ASN A 71 10.20 10.38 -3.73
C ASN A 71 11.26 11.29 -3.08
N THR A 72 10.85 12.24 -2.25
CA THR A 72 11.73 13.28 -1.69
C THR A 72 12.15 13.01 -0.26
N ASN A 73 11.35 12.29 0.52
CA ASN A 73 11.49 12.16 1.97
C ASN A 73 11.66 10.72 2.46
N LEU A 74 11.73 9.73 1.57
CA LEU A 74 11.93 8.34 1.97
C LEU A 74 13.36 8.16 2.52
N SER A 75 13.47 7.58 3.71
CA SER A 75 14.75 7.16 4.27
C SER A 75 15.41 6.10 3.38
N SER A 76 16.73 6.16 3.25
CA SER A 76 17.53 5.22 2.46
C SER A 76 17.49 3.77 2.97
N GLU A 77 16.99 3.56 4.17
CA GLU A 77 16.83 2.22 4.78
C GLU A 77 15.63 1.45 4.23
N PHE A 78 14.73 2.13 3.52
CA PHE A 78 13.47 1.54 3.03
C PHE A 78 13.39 1.59 1.50
N LYS A 79 12.71 0.60 0.94
CA LYS A 79 12.36 0.59 -0.48
C LYS A 79 10.96 1.16 -0.67
N LYS A 80 10.83 2.05 -1.64
CA LYS A 80 9.56 2.71 -1.94
C LYS A 80 8.44 1.71 -2.20
N GLU A 81 8.72 0.64 -2.94
CA GLU A 81 7.75 -0.40 -3.28
C GLU A 81 7.20 -1.14 -2.06
N GLU A 82 7.91 -1.10 -0.93
CA GLU A 82 7.51 -1.80 0.30
C GLU A 82 6.66 -0.93 1.23
N VAL A 83 6.77 0.41 1.12
CA VAL A 83 6.16 1.33 2.09
C VAL A 83 5.20 2.35 1.48
N GLN A 84 5.25 2.61 0.16
CA GLN A 84 4.35 3.56 -0.47
C GLN A 84 2.90 3.13 -0.32
N LEU A 85 2.02 4.09 -0.01
CA LEU A 85 0.59 3.85 0.10
C LEU A 85 -0.01 3.36 -1.22
N GLY A 86 -0.84 2.33 -1.13
CA GLY A 86 -1.55 1.76 -2.27
C GLY A 86 -2.52 2.75 -2.91
N HIS A 87 -2.76 2.62 -4.20
CA HIS A 87 -3.71 3.47 -4.94
C HIS A 87 -5.15 3.36 -4.41
N SER A 88 -5.50 2.29 -3.71
CA SER A 88 -6.83 2.09 -3.11
C SER A 88 -7.22 3.17 -2.10
N TYR A 89 -6.25 3.79 -1.43
CA TYR A 89 -6.51 4.90 -0.49
C TYR A 89 -7.05 6.16 -1.17
N PHE A 90 -6.83 6.29 -2.48
CA PHE A 90 -7.20 7.47 -3.27
C PHE A 90 -8.46 7.25 -4.12
N ILE A 91 -9.15 6.11 -3.95
CA ILE A 91 -10.41 5.82 -4.62
C ILE A 91 -11.57 6.35 -3.78
N THR A 92 -12.38 7.25 -4.37
CA THR A 92 -13.45 7.98 -3.69
C THR A 92 -14.85 7.43 -3.95
N LYS A 93 -14.95 6.30 -4.63
CA LYS A 93 -16.24 5.68 -5.01
C LYS A 93 -17.25 5.54 -3.86
N ASN A 94 -16.78 5.16 -2.68
CA ASN A 94 -17.63 4.86 -1.52
C ASN A 94 -17.33 5.74 -0.30
N THR A 95 -16.28 6.55 -0.33
CA THR A 95 -15.82 7.35 0.81
C THR A 95 -15.20 8.63 0.32
N LEU A 96 -15.61 9.77 0.88
CA LEU A 96 -15.02 11.06 0.55
C LEU A 96 -13.53 11.10 0.88
N ILE A 97 -12.76 11.81 0.06
CA ILE A 97 -11.31 11.90 0.24
C ILE A 97 -10.93 12.56 1.56
N ASP A 98 -11.68 13.56 2.03
CA ASP A 98 -11.42 14.23 3.30
C ASP A 98 -11.49 13.26 4.48
N ILE A 99 -12.43 12.32 4.45
CA ILE A 99 -12.56 11.26 5.47
C ILE A 99 -11.38 10.30 5.38
N ARG A 100 -11.01 9.86 4.17
CA ARG A 100 -9.83 9.00 3.98
C ARG A 100 -8.55 9.68 4.41
N TRP A 101 -8.43 10.98 4.09
CA TRP A 101 -7.27 11.77 4.50
C TRP A 101 -7.13 11.81 6.02
N GLU A 102 -8.17 12.22 6.73
CA GLU A 102 -8.10 12.45 8.17
C GLU A 102 -7.95 11.15 8.97
N TYR A 103 -8.60 10.07 8.53
CA TYR A 103 -8.67 8.84 9.32
C TYR A 103 -7.82 7.68 8.79
N GLU A 104 -7.35 7.74 7.54
CA GLU A 104 -6.56 6.65 6.94
C GLU A 104 -5.17 7.15 6.50
N ILE A 105 -5.09 8.11 5.56
CA ILE A 105 -3.83 8.48 4.90
C ILE A 105 -2.91 9.25 5.84
N LYS A 106 -3.39 10.35 6.41
CA LYS A 106 -2.60 11.22 7.28
C LYS A 106 -2.05 10.51 8.52
N PRO A 107 -2.84 9.70 9.26
CA PRO A 107 -2.31 8.94 10.39
C PRO A 107 -1.17 8.01 10.01
N ILE A 108 -1.28 7.29 8.87
CA ILE A 108 -0.22 6.40 8.39
C ILE A 108 1.06 7.19 8.06
N LEU A 109 0.92 8.33 7.37
CA LEU A 109 2.08 9.17 7.02
C LEU A 109 2.79 9.71 8.28
N LEU A 110 2.02 10.14 9.30
CA LEU A 110 2.59 10.61 10.57
C LEU A 110 3.24 9.46 11.36
N GLU A 111 2.69 8.25 11.32
CA GLU A 111 3.31 7.06 11.88
C GLU A 111 4.64 6.76 11.18
N TYR A 112 4.68 6.84 9.86
CA TYR A 112 5.91 6.67 9.08
C TYR A 112 6.99 7.70 9.41
N VAL A 113 6.63 8.92 9.81
CA VAL A 113 7.59 9.90 10.32
C VAL A 113 8.16 9.44 11.68
N LYS A 114 7.31 8.97 12.60
CA LYS A 114 7.75 8.45 13.90
C LYS A 114 8.67 7.24 13.77
N ASP A 115 8.39 6.38 12.81
CA ASP A 115 9.15 5.16 12.54
C ASP A 115 10.44 5.42 11.72
N GLY A 116 10.70 6.68 11.33
CA GLY A 116 11.86 7.03 10.53
C GLY A 116 11.81 6.54 9.08
N ILE A 117 10.64 6.16 8.59
CA ILE A 117 10.41 5.77 7.18
C ILE A 117 10.41 7.02 6.30
N LEU A 118 9.66 8.04 6.73
CA LEU A 118 9.68 9.37 6.11
C LEU A 118 10.49 10.33 6.98
N VAL A 119 11.46 11.00 6.36
CA VAL A 119 12.42 11.88 7.05
C VAL A 119 12.52 13.23 6.33
N GLY A 120 12.80 14.28 7.09
CA GLY A 120 13.00 15.64 6.56
C GLY A 120 12.64 16.71 7.58
N GLU A 121 13.27 17.86 7.45
CA GLU A 121 12.96 19.02 8.27
C GLU A 121 11.53 19.51 7.97
N GLY A 122 10.70 19.68 9.01
CA GLY A 122 9.32 20.15 8.86
C GLY A 122 8.37 19.21 8.15
N ILE A 123 8.70 17.91 8.02
CA ILE A 123 7.90 16.92 7.29
C ILE A 123 6.49 16.78 7.85
N GLU A 124 6.29 16.81 9.16
CA GLU A 124 4.96 16.76 9.78
C GLU A 124 4.09 17.95 9.36
N THR A 125 4.68 19.16 9.29
CA THR A 125 4.00 20.36 8.79
C THR A 125 3.65 20.21 7.31
N THR A 126 4.56 19.65 6.52
CA THR A 126 4.32 19.36 5.09
C THR A 126 3.13 18.41 4.92
N ILE A 127 3.10 17.31 5.70
CA ILE A 127 1.99 16.36 5.68
C ILE A 127 0.68 17.03 6.07
N ASN A 128 0.66 17.78 7.17
CA ASN A 128 -0.57 18.45 7.64
C ASN A 128 -1.14 19.43 6.61
N ASN A 129 -0.33 19.99 5.74
CA ASN A 129 -0.72 20.99 4.74
C ASN A 129 -0.94 20.41 3.33
N LEU A 130 -0.84 19.09 3.12
CA LEU A 130 -1.00 18.48 1.80
C LEU A 130 -2.37 18.76 1.17
N ILE A 131 -3.44 18.83 1.95
CA ILE A 131 -4.81 19.15 1.46
C ILE A 131 -5.09 20.65 1.49
N ASN A 132 -4.53 21.42 2.43
CA ASN A 132 -4.92 22.80 2.69
C ASN A 132 -4.45 23.83 1.63
N ASN A 133 -3.71 23.42 0.61
CA ASN A 133 -3.15 24.36 -0.38
C ASN A 133 -4.11 24.71 -1.54
N GLU A 134 -5.37 24.27 -1.53
CA GLU A 134 -6.32 24.59 -2.60
C GLU A 134 -7.27 25.78 -2.28
N ASN A 135 -7.25 26.33 -1.06
CA ASN A 135 -8.15 27.43 -0.66
C ASN A 135 -7.51 28.82 -0.64
N THR A 136 -6.33 29.03 -1.23
CA THR A 136 -5.67 30.33 -1.27
C THR A 136 -5.39 30.85 -2.70
N ALA A 137 -6.29 30.55 -3.64
CA ALA A 137 -6.32 31.21 -4.95
C ALA A 137 -7.76 31.68 -5.25
N SER A 138 -8.11 32.82 -4.67
CA SER A 138 -9.26 33.66 -5.09
C SER A 138 -8.79 35.09 -5.20
#